data_c60aae7470f5ebd45b913deb13aaef22
#
_entry.id   c60aae7470f5ebd45b913deb13aaef22
#
_cell.length_a   1.000
_cell.length_b   1.000
_cell.length_c   1.000
_cell.angle_alpha   90.00
_cell.angle_beta   90.00
_cell.angle_gamma   90.00
#
_symmetry.space_group_name_H-M   'P 1'
#
loop_
_entity.id
_entity.type
_entity.pdbx_description
1 polymer ?
#
loop_
_entity_poly.entity_id
_entity_poly.type
_entity_poly.pdbx_seq_one_letter_code
_entity_poly.pdbx_strand_id
1 'polypeptide(L)'
;MNGDVLISNEQQRWCDLIPMIEVEGGTFNMGNPNPHDEASMQEVPVHQVTLSSYKIGKFPITQAQWRAVMGKNPSYYQENSDDYPVENISWQDAILFCKEYSKLTGIEYRLPTEAEWEFAARGGNKSCGCLYSGSNNVEEVACYGSNSHGKTAPVGEKMPNELGIYDMSGNVQEWCSDFWQADYSPEHQTNPQGPKKGTKHVLRGGNWAFNDTSCRVYRRNSEDPAKRSRFNGLRIVTTK
;
A
#
# COMPACT_ATOMS: atom_id res chain seq x y z
N MET A 1 4.36 36.46 8.12
CA MET A 1 2.91 36.44 7.90
C MET A 1 2.60 35.06 7.31
N ASN A 2 2.19 34.13 8.18
CA ASN A 2 1.74 32.81 7.74
C ASN A 2 0.33 32.97 7.17
N GLY A 3 0.21 32.94 5.88
CA GLY A 3 -1.09 32.91 5.21
C GLY A 3 -1.69 31.52 5.36
N ASP A 4 -2.51 31.31 6.38
CA ASP A 4 -3.40 30.16 6.45
C ASP A 4 -4.31 30.20 5.23
N VAL A 5 -4.07 29.34 4.27
CA VAL A 5 -4.97 29.14 3.12
C VAL A 5 -6.24 28.53 3.70
N LEU A 6 -7.31 29.33 3.82
CA LEU A 6 -8.64 28.86 4.23
C LEU A 6 -9.11 27.83 3.22
N ILE A 7 -9.06 26.57 3.60
CA ILE A 7 -9.61 25.46 2.81
C ILE A 7 -11.12 25.62 2.78
N SER A 8 -11.74 25.51 1.59
CA SER A 8 -13.21 25.58 1.48
C SER A 8 -13.86 24.37 2.19
N ASN A 9 -15.10 24.52 2.66
CA ASN A 9 -15.85 23.41 3.27
C ASN A 9 -15.95 22.19 2.34
N GLU A 10 -16.00 22.41 1.04
CA GLU A 10 -16.01 21.35 0.03
C GLU A 10 -14.67 20.62 -0.04
N GLN A 11 -13.56 21.34 -0.06
CA GLN A 11 -12.23 20.73 -0.02
C GLN A 11 -11.99 19.95 1.27
N GLN A 12 -12.46 20.47 2.42
CA GLN A 12 -12.35 19.76 3.69
C GLN A 12 -13.08 18.41 3.65
N ARG A 13 -14.30 18.37 3.10
CA ARG A 13 -15.05 17.12 2.91
C ARG A 13 -14.29 16.10 2.06
N TRP A 14 -13.55 16.54 1.03
CA TRP A 14 -12.70 15.67 0.24
C TRP A 14 -11.48 15.19 1.03
N CYS A 15 -10.85 16.05 1.82
CA CYS A 15 -9.73 15.66 2.68
C CYS A 15 -10.13 14.61 3.73
N ASP A 16 -11.37 14.70 4.25
CA ASP A 16 -11.91 13.76 5.25
C ASP A 16 -12.36 12.42 4.65
N LEU A 17 -12.44 12.31 3.31
CA LEU A 17 -12.92 11.10 2.63
C LEU A 17 -11.99 9.90 2.86
N ILE A 18 -10.66 10.12 2.86
CA ILE A 18 -9.66 9.07 3.00
C ILE A 18 -8.87 9.31 4.28
N PRO A 19 -9.09 8.51 5.34
CA PRO A 19 -8.33 8.62 6.58
C PRO A 19 -6.84 8.36 6.34
N MET A 20 -5.99 9.29 6.77
CA MET A 20 -4.54 9.20 6.63
C MET A 20 -3.87 9.00 7.99
N ILE A 21 -2.81 8.21 8.03
CA ILE A 21 -1.95 7.97 9.20
C ILE A 21 -0.61 8.65 8.94
N GLU A 22 -0.14 9.42 9.92
CA GLU A 22 1.20 10.00 9.89
C GLU A 22 2.25 8.92 10.20
N VAL A 23 3.24 8.83 9.33
CA VAL A 23 4.42 7.96 9.48
C VAL A 23 5.63 8.84 9.67
N GLU A 24 6.14 8.87 10.89
CA GLU A 24 7.38 9.57 11.20
C GLU A 24 8.54 8.94 10.44
N GLY A 25 9.36 9.78 9.79
CA GLY A 25 10.52 9.32 9.04
C GLY A 25 11.52 8.59 9.92
N GLY A 26 12.30 7.70 9.32
CA GLY A 26 13.26 6.90 10.06
C GLY A 26 14.14 6.08 9.13
N THR A 27 15.02 5.28 9.73
CA THR A 27 15.92 4.35 9.02
C THR A 27 15.56 2.92 9.39
N PHE A 28 15.43 2.06 8.41
CA PHE A 28 15.10 0.64 8.61
C PHE A 28 15.88 -0.28 7.67
N ASN A 29 15.89 -1.55 7.97
CA ASN A 29 16.44 -2.59 7.10
C ASN A 29 15.32 -3.13 6.19
N MET A 30 15.35 -2.77 4.91
CA MET A 30 14.41 -3.22 3.90
C MET A 30 14.83 -4.58 3.34
N GLY A 31 13.84 -5.46 3.12
CA GLY A 31 14.07 -6.78 2.55
C GLY A 31 13.87 -7.93 3.54
N ASN A 32 14.14 -9.15 3.11
CA ASN A 32 13.97 -10.36 3.91
C ASN A 32 15.18 -10.60 4.83
N PRO A 33 15.00 -10.53 6.16
CA PRO A 33 16.10 -10.74 7.11
C PRO A 33 16.51 -12.22 7.25
N ASN A 34 15.72 -13.16 6.73
CA ASN A 34 16.02 -14.59 6.78
C ASN A 34 16.46 -15.12 5.42
N PRO A 35 17.78 -15.22 5.14
CA PRO A 35 18.30 -15.64 3.84
C PRO A 35 18.04 -17.12 3.50
N HIS A 36 17.62 -17.92 4.48
CA HIS A 36 17.29 -19.34 4.32
C HIS A 36 15.80 -19.59 4.08
N ASP A 37 14.98 -18.54 4.09
CA ASP A 37 13.57 -18.65 3.75
C ASP A 37 13.46 -18.82 2.22
N GLU A 38 12.83 -19.89 1.74
CA GLU A 38 12.62 -20.20 0.32
C GLU A 38 11.85 -19.12 -0.46
N ALA A 39 11.40 -18.10 0.23
CA ALA A 39 10.74 -16.95 -0.35
C ALA A 39 11.74 -16.02 -1.04
N SER A 40 12.00 -16.33 -2.25
CA SER A 40 12.46 -15.44 -3.33
C SER A 40 13.77 -14.66 -3.11
N MET A 41 14.75 -14.98 -3.93
CA MET A 41 15.97 -14.18 -4.15
C MET A 41 15.70 -12.69 -4.46
N GLN A 42 14.45 -12.32 -4.75
CA GLN A 42 14.03 -10.96 -5.08
C GLN A 42 13.84 -10.04 -3.86
N GLU A 43 13.92 -10.58 -2.65
CA GLU A 43 13.75 -9.86 -1.37
C GLU A 43 15.08 -9.53 -0.70
N VAL A 44 16.20 -9.84 -1.36
CA VAL A 44 17.57 -9.65 -0.88
C VAL A 44 18.41 -8.84 -1.89
N PRO A 45 19.55 -8.25 -1.46
CA PRO A 45 20.05 -8.21 -0.08
C PRO A 45 19.22 -7.28 0.81
N VAL A 46 19.23 -7.57 2.12
CA VAL A 46 18.78 -6.59 3.11
C VAL A 46 19.70 -5.38 3.05
N HIS A 47 19.11 -4.19 3.00
CA HIS A 47 19.84 -2.94 2.92
C HIS A 47 19.18 -1.85 3.74
N GLN A 48 19.94 -0.83 4.13
CA GLN A 48 19.40 0.29 4.89
C GLN A 48 18.68 1.28 3.99
N VAL A 49 17.50 1.72 4.43
CA VAL A 49 16.73 2.79 3.79
C VAL A 49 16.37 3.84 4.84
N THR A 50 16.62 5.11 4.52
CA THR A 50 16.17 6.26 5.31
C THR A 50 15.03 6.97 4.57
N LEU A 51 13.92 7.22 5.27
CA LEU A 51 12.74 7.89 4.74
C LEU A 51 12.45 9.18 5.51
N SER A 52 12.01 10.20 4.82
CA SER A 52 11.37 11.38 5.40
C SER A 52 9.96 11.03 5.88
N SER A 53 9.37 11.86 6.76
CA SER A 53 7.99 11.70 7.21
C SER A 53 6.99 11.87 6.06
N TYR A 54 5.91 11.11 6.10
CA TYR A 54 4.81 11.15 5.13
C TYR A 54 3.50 10.72 5.78
N LYS A 55 2.38 10.88 5.09
CA LYS A 55 1.10 10.31 5.50
C LYS A 55 0.71 9.22 4.52
N ILE A 56 0.10 8.15 5.02
CA ILE A 56 -0.36 7.01 4.23
C ILE A 56 -1.82 6.70 4.56
N GLY A 57 -2.58 6.24 3.59
CA GLY A 57 -3.97 5.81 3.81
C GLY A 57 -4.07 4.76 4.91
N LYS A 58 -4.99 4.95 5.86
CA LYS A 58 -5.25 4.00 6.95
C LYS A 58 -5.65 2.63 6.42
N PHE A 59 -6.38 2.60 5.31
CA PHE A 59 -6.89 1.43 4.61
C PHE A 59 -6.48 1.46 3.14
N PRO A 60 -6.55 0.35 2.40
CA PRO A 60 -6.62 0.40 0.94
C PRO A 60 -7.81 1.25 0.51
N ILE A 61 -7.74 1.90 -0.64
CA ILE A 61 -8.88 2.68 -1.16
C ILE A 61 -10.09 1.78 -1.34
N THR A 62 -11.22 2.20 -0.75
CA THR A 62 -12.47 1.45 -0.83
C THR A 62 -13.21 1.72 -2.14
N GLN A 63 -14.16 0.84 -2.49
CA GLN A 63 -15.00 0.99 -3.67
C GLN A 63 -15.88 2.25 -3.59
N ALA A 64 -16.35 2.62 -2.39
CA ALA A 64 -17.08 3.88 -2.19
C ALA A 64 -16.20 5.10 -2.46
N GLN A 65 -14.98 5.12 -1.91
CA GLN A 65 -14.02 6.21 -2.14
C GLN A 65 -13.63 6.32 -3.60
N TRP A 66 -13.34 5.19 -4.24
CA TRP A 66 -13.04 5.16 -5.67
C TRP A 66 -14.20 5.71 -6.51
N ARG A 67 -15.44 5.26 -6.25
CA ARG A 67 -16.62 5.71 -6.97
C ARG A 67 -16.88 7.20 -6.78
N ALA A 68 -16.65 7.72 -5.57
CA ALA A 68 -16.80 9.15 -5.27
C ALA A 68 -15.86 10.02 -6.12
N VAL A 69 -14.61 9.58 -6.31
CA VAL A 69 -13.58 10.32 -7.06
C VAL A 69 -13.69 10.09 -8.57
N MET A 70 -13.92 8.84 -9.00
CA MET A 70 -13.82 8.41 -10.41
C MET A 70 -15.18 8.27 -11.11
N GLY A 71 -16.30 8.37 -10.39
CA GLY A 71 -17.65 8.29 -10.92
C GLY A 71 -18.15 6.88 -11.25
N LYS A 72 -17.28 5.86 -11.29
CA LYS A 72 -17.61 4.47 -11.61
C LYS A 72 -16.81 3.50 -10.76
N ASN A 73 -17.31 2.27 -10.60
CA ASN A 73 -16.63 1.20 -9.86
C ASN A 73 -16.13 0.13 -10.85
N PRO A 74 -14.80 -0.13 -10.97
CA PRO A 74 -14.23 -1.14 -11.84
C PRO A 74 -14.18 -2.53 -11.23
N SER A 75 -14.44 -2.66 -9.92
CA SER A 75 -14.23 -3.88 -9.14
C SER A 75 -15.04 -5.05 -9.68
N TYR A 76 -14.47 -6.25 -9.54
CA TYR A 76 -15.13 -7.49 -9.92
C TYR A 76 -16.22 -7.88 -8.90
N TYR A 77 -15.91 -7.73 -7.60
CA TYR A 77 -16.85 -8.00 -6.50
C TYR A 77 -17.56 -6.70 -6.10
N GLN A 78 -18.83 -6.52 -6.48
CA GLN A 78 -19.56 -5.25 -6.30
C GLN A 78 -20.76 -5.33 -5.35
N GLU A 79 -21.16 -6.51 -4.90
CA GLU A 79 -22.33 -6.66 -4.01
C GLU A 79 -22.02 -6.20 -2.58
N ASN A 80 -22.79 -5.23 -2.06
CA ASN A 80 -22.67 -4.67 -0.70
C ASN A 80 -21.22 -4.25 -0.36
N SER A 81 -20.55 -3.59 -1.29
CA SER A 81 -19.09 -3.49 -1.34
C SER A 81 -18.51 -2.12 -1.03
N ASP A 82 -19.28 -1.21 -0.43
CA ASP A 82 -18.82 0.16 -0.16
C ASP A 82 -17.53 0.18 0.67
N ASP A 83 -17.43 -0.68 1.67
CA ASP A 83 -16.28 -0.81 2.57
C ASP A 83 -15.23 -1.83 2.09
N TYR A 84 -15.43 -2.46 0.94
CA TYR A 84 -14.44 -3.38 0.36
C TYR A 84 -13.37 -2.59 -0.41
N PRO A 85 -12.13 -3.09 -0.50
CA PRO A 85 -11.11 -2.42 -1.30
C PRO A 85 -11.53 -2.41 -2.77
N VAL A 86 -11.23 -1.32 -3.47
CA VAL A 86 -11.31 -1.31 -4.93
C VAL A 86 -10.26 -2.27 -5.49
N GLU A 87 -10.65 -3.06 -6.47
CA GLU A 87 -9.77 -3.97 -7.18
C GLU A 87 -10.07 -3.94 -8.70
N ASN A 88 -9.38 -4.75 -9.49
CA ASN A 88 -9.51 -4.78 -10.94
C ASN A 88 -9.11 -3.46 -11.61
N ILE A 89 -8.09 -2.82 -11.05
CA ILE A 89 -7.48 -1.58 -11.52
C ILE A 89 -6.07 -1.84 -12.05
N SER A 90 -5.68 -1.11 -13.08
CA SER A 90 -4.32 -1.03 -13.59
C SER A 90 -3.50 0.00 -12.79
N TRP A 91 -2.18 0.00 -12.97
CA TRP A 91 -1.31 1.02 -12.37
C TRP A 91 -1.67 2.42 -12.91
N GLN A 92 -2.00 2.53 -14.20
CA GLN A 92 -2.44 3.79 -14.79
C GLN A 92 -3.74 4.30 -14.18
N ASP A 93 -4.69 3.41 -13.86
CA ASP A 93 -5.93 3.79 -13.16
C ASP A 93 -5.61 4.31 -11.76
N ALA A 94 -4.67 3.67 -11.05
CA ALA A 94 -4.26 4.10 -9.72
C ALA A 94 -3.58 5.49 -9.73
N ILE A 95 -2.71 5.76 -10.71
CA ILE A 95 -2.13 7.09 -10.92
C ILE A 95 -3.21 8.13 -11.25
N LEU A 96 -4.17 7.78 -12.10
CA LEU A 96 -5.27 8.69 -12.44
C LEU A 96 -6.12 9.01 -11.20
N PHE A 97 -6.42 8.01 -10.35
CA PHE A 97 -7.10 8.24 -9.09
C PHE A 97 -6.35 9.25 -8.20
N CYS A 98 -5.05 9.07 -8.00
CA CYS A 98 -4.23 9.99 -7.22
C CYS A 98 -4.30 11.42 -7.79
N LYS A 99 -4.22 11.56 -9.10
CA LYS A 99 -4.30 12.87 -9.80
C LYS A 99 -5.66 13.54 -9.60
N GLU A 100 -6.76 12.80 -9.78
CA GLU A 100 -8.11 13.38 -9.62
C GLU A 100 -8.40 13.71 -8.15
N TYR A 101 -8.00 12.85 -7.21
CA TYR A 101 -8.14 13.15 -5.78
C TYR A 101 -7.30 14.36 -5.35
N SER A 102 -6.10 14.52 -5.88
CA SER A 102 -5.26 15.71 -5.65
C SER A 102 -5.92 17.01 -6.11
N LYS A 103 -6.64 16.99 -7.24
CA LYS A 103 -7.39 18.15 -7.71
C LYS A 103 -8.55 18.52 -6.78
N LEU A 104 -9.27 17.52 -6.27
CA LEU A 104 -10.43 17.72 -5.38
C LEU A 104 -10.02 18.29 -4.01
N THR A 105 -8.89 17.84 -3.49
CA THR A 105 -8.40 18.24 -2.17
C THR A 105 -7.47 19.46 -2.20
N GLY A 106 -6.82 19.74 -3.34
CA GLY A 106 -5.73 20.71 -3.42
C GLY A 106 -4.42 20.24 -2.77
N ILE A 107 -4.35 18.97 -2.33
CA ILE A 107 -3.17 18.32 -1.75
C ILE A 107 -2.62 17.31 -2.74
N GLU A 108 -1.31 17.26 -2.88
CA GLU A 108 -0.67 16.26 -3.76
C GLU A 108 -0.70 14.87 -3.13
N TYR A 109 -1.37 13.92 -3.79
CA TYR A 109 -1.39 12.51 -3.46
C TYR A 109 -0.74 11.69 -4.58
N ARG A 110 -0.08 10.61 -4.19
CA ARG A 110 0.58 9.68 -5.09
C ARG A 110 0.51 8.25 -4.55
N LEU A 111 0.94 7.28 -5.34
CA LEU A 111 1.22 5.95 -4.84
C LEU A 111 2.44 5.99 -3.89
N PRO A 112 2.50 5.12 -2.88
CA PRO A 112 3.71 4.96 -2.07
C PRO A 112 4.87 4.47 -2.95
N THR A 113 6.09 4.83 -2.59
CA THR A 113 7.25 4.06 -3.05
C THR A 113 7.25 2.69 -2.38
N GLU A 114 7.96 1.74 -2.97
CA GLU A 114 8.09 0.40 -2.38
C GLU A 114 8.65 0.46 -0.96
N ALA A 115 9.63 1.34 -0.73
CA ALA A 115 10.24 1.53 0.58
C ALA A 115 9.28 2.19 1.60
N GLU A 116 8.51 3.19 1.20
CA GLU A 116 7.47 3.79 2.06
C GLU A 116 6.41 2.74 2.44
N TRP A 117 6.00 1.92 1.48
CA TRP A 117 5.04 0.85 1.72
C TRP A 117 5.58 -0.15 2.75
N GLU A 118 6.81 -0.66 2.56
CA GLU A 118 7.40 -1.66 3.47
C GLU A 118 7.65 -1.09 4.86
N PHE A 119 8.14 0.16 4.97
CA PHE A 119 8.35 0.82 6.26
C PHE A 119 7.05 0.96 7.04
N ALA A 120 5.97 1.41 6.38
CA ALA A 120 4.65 1.50 6.99
C ALA A 120 4.10 0.13 7.39
N ALA A 121 4.24 -0.91 6.54
CA ALA A 121 3.81 -2.27 6.82
C ALA A 121 4.52 -2.89 8.03
N ARG A 122 5.79 -2.55 8.23
CA ARG A 122 6.58 -2.99 9.38
C ARG A 122 6.26 -2.26 10.69
N GLY A 123 5.39 -1.23 10.66
CA GLY A 123 5.06 -0.42 11.84
C GLY A 123 5.96 0.80 12.04
N GLY A 124 6.74 1.21 11.01
CA GLY A 124 7.62 2.37 11.07
C GLY A 124 8.64 2.28 12.20
N ASN A 125 8.85 3.41 12.91
CA ASN A 125 9.73 3.47 14.09
C ASN A 125 9.19 2.69 15.32
N LYS A 126 7.94 2.19 15.26
CA LYS A 126 7.32 1.38 16.32
C LYS A 126 7.33 -0.12 16.03
N SER A 127 8.02 -0.53 14.96
CA SER A 127 8.04 -1.91 14.47
C SER A 127 8.34 -2.94 15.56
N CYS A 128 7.48 -3.97 15.66
CA CYS A 128 7.73 -5.15 16.50
C CYS A 128 8.68 -6.16 15.86
N GLY A 129 9.11 -5.95 14.60
CA GLY A 129 9.86 -6.93 13.82
C GLY A 129 9.04 -8.14 13.39
N CYS A 130 7.74 -8.01 13.34
CA CYS A 130 6.80 -9.07 13.00
C CYS A 130 6.90 -9.49 11.52
N LEU A 131 6.56 -10.75 11.24
CA LEU A 131 6.57 -11.34 9.90
C LEU A 131 5.50 -10.74 8.98
N TYR A 132 4.32 -10.47 9.56
CA TYR A 132 3.20 -9.81 8.92
C TYR A 132 2.99 -8.43 9.55
N SER A 133 2.18 -7.60 8.94
CA SER A 133 1.93 -6.24 9.43
C SER A 133 1.15 -6.26 10.74
N GLY A 134 1.87 -6.13 11.87
CA GLY A 134 1.33 -6.07 13.22
C GLY A 134 1.29 -7.42 13.99
N SER A 135 1.63 -8.56 13.38
CA SER A 135 1.67 -9.85 14.09
C SER A 135 2.58 -10.88 13.40
N ASN A 136 2.98 -11.92 14.17
CA ASN A 136 3.58 -13.13 13.60
C ASN A 136 2.52 -14.22 13.28
N ASN A 137 1.26 -13.98 13.63
CA ASN A 137 0.13 -14.84 13.29
C ASN A 137 -0.67 -14.21 12.14
N VAL A 138 -0.61 -14.81 10.95
CA VAL A 138 -1.29 -14.34 9.74
C VAL A 138 -2.81 -14.20 9.91
N GLU A 139 -3.44 -15.09 10.69
CA GLU A 139 -4.89 -15.11 10.92
C GLU A 139 -5.41 -13.82 11.58
N GLU A 140 -4.56 -13.17 12.38
CA GLU A 140 -4.93 -11.96 13.11
C GLU A 140 -4.96 -10.72 12.21
N VAL A 141 -4.12 -10.68 11.18
CA VAL A 141 -3.81 -9.45 10.43
C VAL A 141 -4.11 -9.52 8.94
N ALA A 142 -4.39 -10.72 8.39
CA ALA A 142 -4.55 -10.90 6.94
C ALA A 142 -5.88 -11.57 6.55
N CYS A 143 -6.49 -11.05 5.49
CA CYS A 143 -7.46 -11.78 4.67
C CYS A 143 -6.68 -12.42 3.50
N TYR A 144 -6.58 -13.77 3.48
CA TYR A 144 -5.75 -14.52 2.54
C TYR A 144 -6.41 -15.84 2.12
N GLY A 145 -5.75 -16.65 1.31
CA GLY A 145 -6.36 -17.83 0.67
C GLY A 145 -7.07 -18.81 1.61
N SER A 146 -6.60 -18.95 2.86
CA SER A 146 -7.21 -19.89 3.82
C SER A 146 -8.46 -19.35 4.53
N ASN A 147 -8.65 -18.02 4.61
CA ASN A 147 -9.74 -17.41 5.39
C ASN A 147 -10.61 -16.40 4.61
N SER A 148 -10.31 -16.11 3.36
CA SER A 148 -11.00 -15.10 2.54
C SER A 148 -12.35 -15.54 1.98
N HIS A 149 -12.66 -16.85 2.02
CA HIS A 149 -13.84 -17.41 1.34
C HIS A 149 -13.88 -17.11 -0.17
N GLY A 150 -12.72 -16.95 -0.82
CA GLY A 150 -12.57 -16.77 -2.27
C GLY A 150 -12.86 -15.37 -2.80
N LYS A 151 -12.83 -14.33 -1.94
CA LYS A 151 -13.05 -12.91 -2.31
C LYS A 151 -12.32 -11.96 -1.35
N THR A 152 -12.33 -10.67 -1.67
CA THR A 152 -11.92 -9.59 -0.75
C THR A 152 -12.81 -9.53 0.48
N ALA A 153 -12.34 -8.93 1.56
CA ALA A 153 -13.09 -8.62 2.79
C ALA A 153 -13.24 -7.08 2.94
N PRO A 154 -14.20 -6.60 3.74
CA PRO A 154 -14.26 -5.20 4.14
C PRO A 154 -12.92 -4.74 4.73
N VAL A 155 -12.51 -3.51 4.45
CA VAL A 155 -11.26 -2.99 4.99
C VAL A 155 -11.34 -2.85 6.50
N GLY A 156 -10.24 -3.15 7.19
CA GLY A 156 -10.16 -3.00 8.65
C GLY A 156 -10.82 -4.10 9.47
N GLU A 157 -11.20 -5.23 8.88
CA GLU A 157 -11.73 -6.37 9.65
C GLU A 157 -10.68 -7.07 10.50
N LYS A 158 -9.43 -7.04 10.07
CA LYS A 158 -8.29 -7.64 10.78
C LYS A 158 -7.63 -6.62 11.70
N MET A 159 -6.72 -7.07 12.55
CA MET A 159 -5.99 -6.18 13.45
C MET A 159 -5.05 -5.23 12.67
N PRO A 160 -4.90 -3.98 13.11
CA PRO A 160 -3.94 -3.05 12.54
C PRO A 160 -2.51 -3.36 13.02
N ASN A 161 -1.54 -2.76 12.35
CA ASN A 161 -0.17 -2.72 12.86
C ASN A 161 0.02 -1.63 13.93
N GLU A 162 1.26 -1.45 14.39
CA GLU A 162 1.65 -0.55 15.49
C GLU A 162 1.39 0.93 15.20
N LEU A 163 1.21 1.30 13.93
CA LEU A 163 0.82 2.65 13.49
C LEU A 163 -0.69 2.82 13.38
N GLY A 164 -1.48 1.75 13.52
CA GLY A 164 -2.92 1.78 13.29
C GLY A 164 -3.31 1.66 11.82
N ILE A 165 -2.41 1.12 10.98
CA ILE A 165 -2.64 0.88 9.55
C ILE A 165 -3.14 -0.55 9.37
N TYR A 166 -4.19 -0.72 8.56
CA TYR A 166 -4.87 -2.00 8.33
C TYR A 166 -4.56 -2.57 6.94
N ASP A 167 -4.75 -3.88 6.79
CA ASP A 167 -4.73 -4.61 5.52
C ASP A 167 -3.41 -4.48 4.73
N MET A 168 -2.29 -4.22 5.41
CA MET A 168 -0.95 -4.25 4.79
C MET A 168 -0.47 -5.70 4.57
N SER A 169 -1.21 -6.69 5.06
CA SER A 169 -1.03 -8.11 4.82
C SER A 169 -2.34 -8.70 4.32
N GLY A 170 -2.39 -9.18 3.06
CA GLY A 170 -3.58 -9.78 2.45
C GLY A 170 -4.58 -8.78 1.87
N ASN A 171 -5.82 -9.19 1.72
CA ASN A 171 -6.95 -8.51 1.09
C ASN A 171 -6.68 -8.22 -0.40
N VAL A 172 -6.01 -7.14 -0.74
CA VAL A 172 -5.56 -6.83 -2.11
C VAL A 172 -4.08 -6.50 -2.14
N GLN A 173 -3.38 -6.86 -3.21
CA GLN A 173 -2.05 -6.33 -3.48
C GLN A 173 -2.17 -4.84 -3.85
N GLU A 174 -1.22 -4.06 -3.42
CA GLU A 174 -1.23 -2.62 -3.60
C GLU A 174 -0.12 -2.18 -4.55
N TRP A 175 -0.50 -1.39 -5.56
CA TRP A 175 0.43 -0.79 -6.50
C TRP A 175 1.35 0.22 -5.80
N CYS A 176 2.66 0.10 -6.08
CA CYS A 176 3.65 1.10 -5.72
C CYS A 176 4.07 1.93 -6.96
N SER A 177 4.68 3.09 -6.72
CA SER A 177 5.16 3.96 -7.79
C SER A 177 6.34 3.39 -8.57
N ASP A 178 7.15 2.57 -7.90
CA ASP A 178 8.43 2.07 -8.39
C ASP A 178 8.26 1.11 -9.58
N PHE A 179 9.14 1.27 -10.56
CA PHE A 179 9.38 0.20 -11.50
C PHE A 179 10.01 -0.99 -10.80
N TRP A 180 9.66 -2.18 -11.27
CA TRP A 180 10.20 -3.42 -10.76
C TRP A 180 11.67 -3.60 -11.13
N GLN A 181 12.48 -3.97 -10.13
CA GLN A 181 13.83 -4.48 -10.24
C GLN A 181 13.94 -5.76 -9.41
N ALA A 182 14.52 -6.81 -9.98
CA ALA A 182 14.59 -8.11 -9.32
C ALA A 182 15.44 -8.06 -8.05
N ASP A 183 16.61 -7.43 -8.11
CA ASP A 183 17.55 -7.39 -7.01
C ASP A 183 17.58 -6.00 -6.36
N TYR A 184 17.64 -5.95 -5.03
CA TYR A 184 17.93 -4.71 -4.33
C TYR A 184 19.41 -4.31 -4.47
N SER A 185 19.70 -3.01 -4.43
CA SER A 185 21.06 -2.52 -4.20
C SER A 185 21.43 -2.77 -2.74
N PRO A 186 22.66 -3.25 -2.46
CA PRO A 186 23.13 -3.43 -1.08
C PRO A 186 23.46 -2.10 -0.37
N GLU A 187 23.49 -1.00 -1.11
CA GLU A 187 23.87 0.30 -0.58
C GLU A 187 22.75 0.97 0.20
N HIS A 188 23.12 1.79 1.18
CA HIS A 188 22.17 2.65 1.90
C HIS A 188 21.52 3.64 0.94
N GLN A 189 20.21 3.77 1.01
CA GLN A 189 19.41 4.66 0.16
C GLN A 189 18.61 5.64 1.01
N THR A 190 18.41 6.84 0.49
CA THR A 190 17.56 7.86 1.12
C THR A 190 16.40 8.22 0.18
N ASN A 191 15.17 8.05 0.64
CA ASN A 191 13.93 8.27 -0.12
C ASN A 191 14.00 7.63 -1.52
N PRO A 192 14.30 6.31 -1.65
CA PRO A 192 14.42 5.67 -2.95
C PRO A 192 13.11 5.72 -3.73
N GLN A 193 13.23 5.88 -5.05
CA GLN A 193 12.12 5.95 -5.99
C GLN A 193 12.13 4.77 -6.99
N GLY A 194 12.93 3.74 -6.69
CA GLY A 194 13.16 2.63 -7.61
C GLY A 194 13.92 3.01 -8.89
N PRO A 195 14.01 2.08 -9.85
CA PRO A 195 14.67 2.32 -11.12
C PRO A 195 13.96 3.41 -11.94
N LYS A 196 14.73 4.17 -12.73
CA LYS A 196 14.17 5.22 -13.61
C LYS A 196 13.37 4.67 -14.80
N LYS A 197 13.52 3.39 -15.12
CA LYS A 197 12.87 2.71 -16.25
C LYS A 197 12.58 1.26 -15.90
N GLY A 198 11.50 0.73 -16.42
CA GLY A 198 11.10 -0.66 -16.29
C GLY A 198 9.89 -0.99 -17.15
N THR A 199 9.51 -2.25 -17.20
CA THR A 199 8.33 -2.73 -17.93
C THR A 199 7.20 -3.14 -17.00
N LYS A 200 7.49 -3.32 -15.73
CA LYS A 200 6.53 -3.69 -14.67
C LYS A 200 6.63 -2.72 -13.50
N HIS A 201 5.56 -2.63 -12.72
CA HIS A 201 5.55 -1.91 -11.44
C HIS A 201 5.43 -2.88 -10.27
N VAL A 202 5.89 -2.42 -9.11
CA VAL A 202 5.88 -3.19 -7.87
C VAL A 202 4.46 -3.32 -7.34
N LEU A 203 4.15 -4.50 -6.81
CA LEU A 203 2.97 -4.83 -6.01
C LEU A 203 3.39 -5.39 -4.66
N ARG A 204 2.70 -5.00 -3.60
CA ARG A 204 3.02 -5.39 -2.21
C ARG A 204 1.79 -5.90 -1.46
N GLY A 205 2.02 -6.67 -0.37
CA GLY A 205 1.00 -7.02 0.62
C GLY A 205 0.35 -8.39 0.49
N GLY A 206 0.49 -9.08 -0.63
CA GLY A 206 -0.29 -10.30 -0.89
C GLY A 206 -1.77 -10.00 -1.16
N ASN A 207 -2.62 -11.01 -1.23
CA ASN A 207 -4.05 -10.83 -1.51
C ASN A 207 -4.91 -11.99 -0.99
N TRP A 208 -6.21 -11.83 -1.09
CA TRP A 208 -7.24 -12.77 -0.64
C TRP A 208 -7.12 -14.20 -1.20
N ALA A 209 -6.40 -14.43 -2.30
CA ALA A 209 -6.29 -15.74 -2.96
C ALA A 209 -4.94 -16.45 -2.71
N PHE A 210 -3.94 -15.72 -2.23
CA PHE A 210 -2.58 -16.25 -2.05
C PHE A 210 -2.41 -16.89 -0.68
N ASN A 211 -1.32 -17.66 -0.52
CA ASN A 211 -0.93 -18.26 0.75
C ASN A 211 -0.35 -17.21 1.73
N ASP A 212 -0.14 -17.63 2.96
CA ASP A 212 0.42 -16.83 4.04
C ASP A 212 1.79 -16.23 3.71
N THR A 213 2.68 -16.99 3.04
CA THR A 213 4.02 -16.50 2.68
C THR A 213 3.97 -15.27 1.78
N SER A 214 2.89 -15.10 1.00
CA SER A 214 2.67 -13.94 0.15
C SER A 214 2.24 -12.69 0.92
N CYS A 215 1.79 -12.83 2.17
CA CYS A 215 1.33 -11.73 3.02
C CYS A 215 2.44 -11.15 3.91
N ARG A 216 3.68 -11.67 3.84
CA ARG A 216 4.83 -11.16 4.61
C ARG A 216 5.15 -9.71 4.24
N VAL A 217 5.55 -8.90 5.22
CA VAL A 217 5.82 -7.47 5.01
C VAL A 217 6.91 -7.18 3.98
N TYR A 218 7.85 -8.09 3.79
CA TYR A 218 8.93 -7.98 2.81
C TYR A 218 8.63 -8.69 1.47
N ARG A 219 7.47 -9.36 1.34
CA ARG A 219 7.12 -10.06 0.10
C ARG A 219 6.93 -9.07 -1.05
N ARG A 220 7.61 -9.34 -2.16
CA ARG A 220 7.58 -8.53 -3.38
C ARG A 220 6.83 -9.24 -4.50
N ASN A 221 6.13 -8.47 -5.31
CA ASN A 221 5.54 -8.93 -6.56
C ASN A 221 5.61 -7.81 -7.59
N SER A 222 5.31 -8.11 -8.84
CA SER A 222 5.27 -7.13 -9.93
C SER A 222 4.29 -7.54 -11.01
N GLU A 223 3.76 -6.55 -11.73
CA GLU A 223 2.84 -6.81 -12.83
C GLU A 223 3.00 -5.74 -13.92
N ASP A 224 2.52 -6.05 -15.12
CA ASP A 224 2.39 -5.10 -16.22
C ASP A 224 1.48 -3.93 -15.80
N PRO A 225 1.91 -2.66 -16.01
CA PRO A 225 1.15 -1.49 -15.60
C PRO A 225 -0.22 -1.35 -16.26
N ALA A 226 -0.46 -1.99 -17.39
CA ALA A 226 -1.76 -1.97 -18.08
C ALA A 226 -2.73 -3.06 -17.60
N LYS A 227 -2.22 -4.07 -16.87
CA LYS A 227 -3.02 -5.21 -16.47
C LYS A 227 -3.96 -4.85 -15.32
N ARG A 228 -5.23 -5.23 -15.47
CA ARG A 228 -6.25 -5.17 -14.42
C ARG A 228 -6.41 -6.55 -13.82
N SER A 229 -6.51 -6.62 -12.51
CA SER A 229 -6.67 -7.88 -11.80
C SER A 229 -7.51 -7.70 -10.55
N ARG A 230 -8.41 -8.64 -10.28
CA ARG A 230 -9.21 -8.71 -9.04
C ARG A 230 -8.38 -8.92 -7.76
N PHE A 231 -7.07 -8.95 -7.89
CA PHE A 231 -6.12 -9.07 -6.79
C PHE A 231 -5.45 -7.74 -6.46
N ASN A 232 -5.52 -6.74 -7.37
CA ASN A 232 -4.71 -5.54 -7.31
C ASN A 232 -5.59 -4.32 -7.00
N GLY A 233 -5.28 -3.66 -5.90
CA GLY A 233 -5.84 -2.39 -5.44
C GLY A 233 -4.76 -1.33 -5.28
N LEU A 234 -5.03 -0.34 -4.45
CA LEU A 234 -4.08 0.74 -4.17
C LEU A 234 -4.27 1.30 -2.76
N ARG A 235 -3.21 1.93 -2.29
CA ARG A 235 -3.16 2.84 -1.14
C ARG A 235 -2.46 4.11 -1.59
N ILE A 236 -2.76 5.25 -0.98
CA ILE A 236 -2.17 6.54 -1.36
C ILE A 236 -1.33 7.13 -0.24
N VAL A 237 -0.40 7.99 -0.62
CA VAL A 237 0.45 8.76 0.30
C VAL A 237 0.46 10.24 -0.05
N THR A 238 0.81 11.08 0.93
CA THR A 238 1.12 12.50 0.76
C THR A 238 2.23 12.92 1.71
N THR A 239 2.94 13.97 1.38
CA THR A 239 3.99 14.58 2.23
C THR A 239 3.51 15.86 2.93
N LYS A 240 2.21 16.18 2.82
CA LYS A 240 1.58 17.38 3.41
C LYS A 240 0.59 17.05 4.50
#